data_518e30b45e19771c480919a12eed0a06
#
_entry.id   518e30b45e19771c480919a12eed0a06
#
_cell.length_a   1.000
_cell.length_b   1.000
_cell.length_c   1.000
_cell.angle_alpha   90.00
_cell.angle_beta   90.00
_cell.angle_gamma   90.00
#
_symmetry.space_group_name_H-M   'P 1'
#
loop_
_entity.id
_entity.type
_entity.pdbx_description
1 polymer ?
#
loop_
_entity_poly.entity_id
_entity_poly.type
_entity_poly.pdbx_seq_one_letter_code
_entity_poly.pdbx_strand_id
1 'polypeptide(L)'
;GTDANRINITINGVPVNDSESHTVFWANMADIASSVESIQIQRGAGTSTNGAAAFGATVAMQTEKPSLKPYGEYSVSAGSFGTLKHTVKGGTGLLYDHFAFDVRYSNIRSDGFIDRASARMSSYYASAAFYADNTLIKFQAFGNSEKTYQAWNGVPSYLLDTDRSYNPCGEYEEDGVKKFYNNQTDNYWQHNYHLMASQRIGDFWNMNLTLHYTDGNGYYEDYKSKALSLIHISEPT
;
A
#
# COMPACT_ATOMS: atom_id res chain seq x y z
N GLY A 1 -23.88 -1.87 7.40
CA GLY A 1 -22.54 -2.16 6.91
C GLY A 1 -21.55 -2.28 8.07
N THR A 2 -20.43 -2.87 7.82
CA THR A 2 -19.33 -2.99 8.79
C THR A 2 -18.28 -1.91 8.50
N ASP A 3 -17.75 -1.29 9.54
CA ASP A 3 -16.67 -0.30 9.42
C ASP A 3 -15.36 -0.97 8.98
N ALA A 4 -14.46 -0.22 8.37
CA ALA A 4 -13.18 -0.71 7.88
C ALA A 4 -12.31 -1.37 8.98
N ASN A 5 -12.41 -0.88 10.22
CA ASN A 5 -11.71 -1.42 11.39
C ASN A 5 -12.22 -2.78 11.88
N ARG A 6 -13.26 -3.32 11.24
CA ARG A 6 -13.80 -4.68 11.50
C ARG A 6 -13.50 -5.67 10.39
N ILE A 7 -12.61 -5.30 9.48
CA ILE A 7 -12.16 -6.13 8.37
C ILE A 7 -10.68 -6.45 8.59
N ASN A 8 -10.39 -7.71 8.80
CA ASN A 8 -9.02 -8.17 8.87
C ASN A 8 -8.45 -8.38 7.48
N ILE A 9 -7.27 -7.81 7.21
CA ILE A 9 -6.59 -7.93 5.92
C ILE A 9 -5.22 -8.52 6.16
N THR A 10 -4.90 -9.59 5.44
CA THR A 10 -3.61 -10.27 5.58
C THR A 10 -2.91 -10.42 4.23
N ILE A 11 -1.58 -10.38 4.25
CA ILE A 11 -0.71 -10.74 3.14
C ILE A 11 0.13 -11.94 3.59
N ASN A 12 -0.04 -13.09 2.93
CA ASN A 12 0.61 -14.36 3.31
C ASN A 12 0.39 -14.75 4.79
N GLY A 13 -0.80 -14.45 5.32
CA GLY A 13 -1.15 -14.71 6.72
C GLY A 13 -0.66 -13.66 7.72
N VAL A 14 0.13 -12.67 7.28
CA VAL A 14 0.57 -11.54 8.12
C VAL A 14 -0.48 -10.44 8.08
N PRO A 15 -1.04 -10.00 9.23
CA PRO A 15 -1.95 -8.86 9.28
C PRO A 15 -1.28 -7.57 8.82
N VAL A 16 -1.98 -6.79 8.01
CA VAL A 16 -1.52 -5.48 7.52
C VAL A 16 -2.40 -4.33 8.02
N ASN A 17 -3.36 -4.63 8.88
CA ASN A 17 -4.11 -3.61 9.58
C ASN A 17 -3.18 -2.81 10.50
N ASP A 18 -3.30 -1.51 10.47
CA ASP A 18 -2.59 -0.62 11.38
C ASP A 18 -2.95 -0.94 12.83
N SER A 19 -1.95 -0.93 13.71
CA SER A 19 -2.11 -1.36 15.11
C SER A 19 -2.94 -0.40 15.96
N GLU A 20 -3.06 0.86 15.57
CA GLU A 20 -3.79 1.89 16.29
C GLU A 20 -5.22 2.04 15.76
N SER A 21 -5.37 2.27 14.45
CA SER A 21 -6.66 2.51 13.81
C SER A 21 -7.41 1.23 13.46
N HIS A 22 -6.74 0.08 13.43
CA HIS A 22 -7.23 -1.22 12.96
C HIS A 22 -7.75 -1.20 11.52
N THR A 23 -7.37 -0.19 10.74
CA THR A 23 -7.75 -0.05 9.34
C THR A 23 -6.57 -0.31 8.41
N VAL A 24 -6.83 -0.42 7.12
CA VAL A 24 -5.80 -0.45 6.09
C VAL A 24 -5.97 0.77 5.20
N PHE A 25 -4.91 1.55 5.09
CA PHE A 25 -4.83 2.66 4.17
C PHE A 25 -4.29 2.13 2.83
N TRP A 26 -5.19 1.90 1.87
CA TRP A 26 -4.83 1.29 0.59
C TRP A 26 -3.88 2.14 -0.25
N ALA A 27 -3.88 3.45 -0.05
CA ALA A 27 -2.91 4.35 -0.67
C ALA A 27 -1.48 3.97 -0.27
N ASN A 28 -1.28 3.54 0.99
CA ASN A 28 0.01 3.10 1.53
C ASN A 28 0.46 1.73 1.01
N MET A 29 -0.30 1.10 0.12
CA MET A 29 0.02 -0.18 -0.52
C MET A 29 -0.19 -0.10 -2.04
N ALA A 30 0.30 0.98 -2.64
CA ALA A 30 0.17 1.22 -4.07
C ALA A 30 0.62 -0.01 -4.89
N ASP A 31 -0.25 -0.44 -5.80
CA ASP A 31 0.00 -1.54 -6.74
C ASP A 31 0.35 -2.91 -6.11
N ILE A 32 -0.01 -3.14 -4.85
CA ILE A 32 0.21 -4.47 -4.22
C ILE A 32 -0.48 -5.59 -5.02
N ALA A 33 -1.63 -5.29 -5.62
CA ALA A 33 -2.39 -6.23 -6.43
C ALA A 33 -1.58 -6.82 -7.60
N SER A 34 -0.61 -6.09 -8.13
CA SER A 34 0.29 -6.59 -9.19
C SER A 34 1.29 -7.66 -8.71
N SER A 35 1.35 -7.94 -7.41
CA SER A 35 2.17 -9.02 -6.81
C SER A 35 1.33 -10.07 -6.11
N VAL A 36 0.00 -10.03 -6.26
CA VAL A 36 -0.94 -10.95 -5.60
C VAL A 36 -1.40 -12.00 -6.59
N GLU A 37 -1.22 -13.27 -6.25
CA GLU A 37 -1.68 -14.43 -7.03
C GLU A 37 -3.18 -14.70 -6.77
N SER A 38 -3.62 -14.56 -5.52
CA SER A 38 -5.00 -14.84 -5.13
C SER A 38 -5.48 -13.97 -3.99
N ILE A 39 -6.78 -13.68 -4.00
CA ILE A 39 -7.48 -12.96 -2.94
C ILE A 39 -8.66 -13.82 -2.52
N GLN A 40 -8.74 -14.16 -1.23
CA GLN A 40 -9.87 -14.84 -0.62
C GLN A 40 -10.60 -13.87 0.29
N ILE A 41 -11.91 -13.78 0.13
CA ILE A 41 -12.77 -12.92 0.95
C ILE A 41 -13.74 -13.82 1.70
N GLN A 42 -13.64 -13.80 3.03
CA GLN A 42 -14.57 -14.48 3.93
C GLN A 42 -15.43 -13.41 4.62
N ARG A 43 -16.73 -13.50 4.45
CA ARG A 43 -17.71 -12.62 5.11
C ARG A 43 -18.03 -13.12 6.51
N GLY A 44 -18.26 -12.19 7.44
CA GLY A 44 -18.57 -12.50 8.83
C GLY A 44 -17.34 -12.84 9.66
N ALA A 45 -17.54 -13.29 10.88
CA ALA A 45 -16.50 -13.52 11.87
C ALA A 45 -15.49 -14.62 11.51
N GLY A 46 -15.77 -15.46 10.53
CA GLY A 46 -14.84 -16.49 10.07
C GLY A 46 -14.41 -17.50 11.16
N THR A 47 -13.27 -18.14 10.92
CA THR A 47 -12.66 -19.07 11.87
C THR A 47 -11.77 -18.31 12.87
N SER A 48 -11.49 -18.91 14.01
CA SER A 48 -10.61 -18.33 15.07
C SER A 48 -9.17 -18.04 14.60
N THR A 49 -8.77 -18.57 13.46
CA THR A 49 -7.45 -18.33 12.84
C THR A 49 -7.32 -16.97 12.15
N ASN A 50 -8.43 -16.24 11.96
CA ASN A 50 -8.43 -15.00 11.21
C ASN A 50 -7.94 -13.77 12.00
N GLY A 51 -7.67 -13.91 13.31
CA GLY A 51 -7.07 -12.86 14.13
C GLY A 51 -8.02 -11.74 14.54
N ALA A 52 -7.43 -10.64 15.00
CA ALA A 52 -8.15 -9.44 15.42
C ALA A 52 -8.85 -8.74 14.22
N ALA A 53 -9.88 -7.96 14.51
CA ALA A 53 -10.67 -7.22 13.53
C ALA A 53 -11.49 -8.07 12.53
N ALA A 54 -11.48 -9.40 12.62
CA ALA A 54 -12.18 -10.31 11.71
C ALA A 54 -13.69 -10.46 11.99
N PHE A 55 -14.37 -9.40 12.41
CA PHE A 55 -15.81 -9.46 12.73
C PHE A 55 -16.70 -9.25 11.50
N GLY A 56 -16.29 -8.39 10.60
CA GLY A 56 -17.07 -8.07 9.40
C GLY A 56 -16.69 -8.93 8.22
N ALA A 57 -15.42 -9.07 7.99
CA ALA A 57 -14.85 -9.90 6.95
C ALA A 57 -13.35 -10.14 7.18
N THR A 58 -12.80 -11.12 6.47
CA THR A 58 -11.36 -11.30 6.29
C THR A 58 -11.04 -11.27 4.81
N VAL A 59 -10.02 -10.48 4.43
CA VAL A 59 -9.43 -10.45 3.10
C VAL A 59 -8.03 -11.03 3.18
N ALA A 60 -7.83 -12.24 2.68
CA ALA A 60 -6.54 -12.91 2.68
C ALA A 60 -5.93 -12.86 1.27
N MET A 61 -4.83 -12.15 1.15
CA MET A 61 -4.04 -12.03 -0.08
C MET A 61 -2.85 -12.98 -0.02
N GLN A 62 -2.62 -13.69 -1.12
CA GLN A 62 -1.41 -14.51 -1.29
C GLN A 62 -0.58 -13.88 -2.41
N THR A 63 0.69 -13.64 -2.13
CA THR A 63 1.61 -13.12 -3.15
C THR A 63 2.01 -14.22 -4.13
N GLU A 64 2.42 -13.80 -5.33
CA GLU A 64 2.96 -14.68 -6.35
C GLU A 64 4.07 -15.58 -5.79
N LYS A 65 4.05 -16.84 -6.19
CA LYS A 65 5.17 -17.75 -5.93
C LYS A 65 6.31 -17.41 -6.88
N PRO A 66 7.57 -17.54 -6.43
CA PRO A 66 8.69 -17.38 -7.35
C PRO A 66 8.56 -18.30 -8.57
N SER A 67 8.78 -17.72 -9.75
CA SER A 67 8.70 -18.49 -10.99
C SER A 67 9.83 -19.53 -11.07
N LEU A 68 9.49 -20.73 -11.50
CA LEU A 68 10.50 -21.78 -11.76
C LEU A 68 11.16 -21.66 -13.14
N LYS A 69 10.63 -20.77 -14.00
CA LYS A 69 11.20 -20.48 -15.32
C LYS A 69 11.64 -19.02 -15.38
N PRO A 70 12.77 -18.72 -16.03
CA PRO A 70 13.19 -17.34 -16.19
C PRO A 70 12.18 -16.57 -17.05
N TYR A 71 11.89 -15.33 -16.66
CA TYR A 71 11.00 -14.45 -17.41
C TYR A 71 11.35 -12.98 -17.21
N GLY A 72 10.88 -12.16 -18.13
CA GLY A 72 10.89 -10.73 -18.05
C GLY A 72 9.60 -10.18 -18.66
N GLU A 73 8.96 -9.23 -18.00
CA GLU A 73 7.72 -8.61 -18.44
C GLU A 73 7.80 -7.10 -18.25
N TYR A 74 7.32 -6.37 -19.24
CA TYR A 74 7.10 -4.95 -19.17
C TYR A 74 5.67 -4.65 -19.57
N SER A 75 4.92 -3.95 -18.72
CA SER A 75 3.55 -3.54 -18.99
C SER A 75 3.36 -2.05 -18.81
N VAL A 76 2.50 -1.47 -19.65
CA VAL A 76 2.10 -0.07 -19.62
C VAL A 76 0.59 -0.01 -19.62
N SER A 77 0.04 0.82 -18.75
CA SER A 77 -1.39 1.14 -18.73
C SER A 77 -1.57 2.63 -18.77
N ALA A 78 -2.51 3.11 -19.57
CA ALA A 78 -2.89 4.51 -19.67
C ALA A 78 -4.39 4.66 -19.40
N GLY A 79 -4.78 5.76 -18.77
CA GLY A 79 -6.16 6.05 -18.41
C GLY A 79 -6.47 7.53 -18.47
N SER A 80 -7.68 7.89 -18.09
CA SER A 80 -8.13 9.29 -18.01
C SER A 80 -7.28 10.10 -17.03
N PHE A 81 -7.32 11.41 -17.14
CA PHE A 81 -6.63 12.35 -16.25
C PHE A 81 -5.11 12.16 -16.20
N GLY A 82 -4.49 11.94 -17.37
CA GLY A 82 -3.05 11.74 -17.46
C GLY A 82 -2.55 10.49 -16.72
N THR A 83 -3.43 9.55 -16.36
CA THR A 83 -3.04 8.34 -15.65
C THR A 83 -2.14 7.48 -16.53
N LEU A 84 -0.96 7.17 -16.01
CA LEU A 84 0.01 6.30 -16.65
C LEU A 84 0.66 5.41 -15.60
N LYS A 85 0.69 4.11 -15.87
CA LYS A 85 1.36 3.11 -15.05
C LYS A 85 2.38 2.35 -15.89
N HIS A 86 3.57 2.21 -15.36
CA HIS A 86 4.63 1.35 -15.89
C HIS A 86 4.94 0.27 -14.87
N THR A 87 5.05 -0.97 -15.30
CA THR A 87 5.44 -2.10 -14.45
C THR A 87 6.49 -2.93 -15.16
N VAL A 88 7.58 -3.22 -14.44
CA VAL A 88 8.61 -4.17 -14.86
C VAL A 88 8.61 -5.33 -13.88
N LYS A 89 8.55 -6.55 -14.38
CA LYS A 89 8.70 -7.80 -13.60
C LYS A 89 9.81 -8.64 -14.20
N GLY A 90 10.49 -9.41 -13.38
CA GLY A 90 11.45 -10.41 -13.86
C GLY A 90 11.77 -11.44 -12.79
N GLY A 91 12.07 -12.63 -13.24
CA GLY A 91 12.45 -13.74 -12.39
C GLY A 91 13.57 -14.57 -13.01
N THR A 92 14.43 -15.13 -12.16
CA THR A 92 15.57 -15.94 -12.59
C THR A 92 15.17 -17.34 -13.05
N GLY A 93 13.98 -17.79 -12.66
CA GLY A 93 13.67 -19.21 -12.64
C GLY A 93 14.43 -19.94 -11.53
N LEU A 94 14.36 -21.25 -11.55
CA LEU A 94 15.05 -22.09 -10.58
C LEU A 94 16.54 -22.19 -10.94
N LEU A 95 17.40 -21.70 -10.06
CA LEU A 95 18.86 -21.78 -10.20
C LEU A 95 19.40 -22.91 -9.31
N TYR A 96 20.25 -23.74 -9.90
CA TYR A 96 20.89 -24.87 -9.20
C TYR A 96 19.89 -25.78 -8.48
N ASP A 97 18.68 -25.91 -9.01
CA ASP A 97 17.57 -26.68 -8.46
C ASP A 97 17.08 -26.24 -7.07
N HIS A 98 17.60 -25.13 -6.55
CA HIS A 98 17.34 -24.69 -5.18
C HIS A 98 16.88 -23.24 -5.03
N PHE A 99 17.33 -22.33 -5.87
CA PHE A 99 17.09 -20.89 -5.64
C PHE A 99 16.23 -20.28 -6.74
N ALA A 100 15.28 -19.42 -6.34
CA ALA A 100 14.53 -18.60 -7.28
C ALA A 100 14.41 -17.18 -6.74
N PHE A 101 14.52 -16.20 -7.66
CA PHE A 101 14.43 -14.78 -7.35
C PHE A 101 13.44 -14.13 -8.30
N ASP A 102 12.57 -13.28 -7.77
CA ASP A 102 11.62 -12.48 -8.53
C ASP A 102 11.64 -11.04 -8.05
N VAL A 103 11.50 -10.12 -8.98
CA VAL A 103 11.41 -8.69 -8.71
C VAL A 103 10.31 -8.04 -9.53
N ARG A 104 9.68 -7.02 -8.95
CA ARG A 104 8.75 -6.12 -9.63
C ARG A 104 9.01 -4.69 -9.19
N TYR A 105 8.92 -3.78 -10.13
CA TYR A 105 8.86 -2.34 -9.86
C TYR A 105 7.72 -1.72 -10.67
N SER A 106 6.94 -0.87 -10.04
CA SER A 106 5.85 -0.12 -10.68
C SER A 106 5.97 1.36 -10.37
N ASN A 107 5.66 2.18 -11.37
CA ASN A 107 5.50 3.62 -11.22
C ASN A 107 4.13 4.02 -11.77
N ILE A 108 3.40 4.81 -10.98
CA ILE A 108 2.05 5.27 -11.30
C ILE A 108 2.03 6.79 -11.14
N ARG A 109 1.47 7.46 -12.13
CA ARG A 109 1.14 8.88 -12.07
C ARG A 109 -0.28 9.12 -12.53
N SER A 110 -0.92 10.15 -11.98
CA SER A 110 -2.24 10.63 -12.40
C SER A 110 -2.37 12.09 -11.99
N ASP A 111 -3.09 12.87 -12.80
CA ASP A 111 -3.44 14.25 -12.44
C ASP A 111 -4.74 14.30 -11.63
N GLY A 112 -5.51 13.19 -11.61
CA GLY A 112 -6.78 13.09 -10.89
C GLY A 112 -7.95 13.81 -11.58
N PHE A 113 -9.17 13.44 -11.20
CA PHE A 113 -10.38 14.14 -11.66
C PHE A 113 -10.60 15.45 -10.88
N ILE A 114 -10.31 15.42 -9.59
CA ILE A 114 -10.45 16.57 -8.69
C ILE A 114 -9.28 17.53 -8.96
N ASP A 115 -9.53 18.82 -8.95
CA ASP A 115 -8.54 19.87 -9.23
C ASP A 115 -7.30 19.70 -8.35
N ARG A 116 -6.13 19.74 -8.96
CA ARG A 116 -4.83 19.58 -8.32
C ARG A 116 -4.58 18.22 -7.66
N ALA A 117 -5.54 17.29 -7.65
CA ALA A 117 -5.45 15.97 -6.99
C ALA A 117 -4.46 15.03 -7.68
N SER A 118 -3.26 15.51 -7.95
CA SER A 118 -2.21 14.71 -8.58
C SER A 118 -1.71 13.61 -7.63
N ALA A 119 -1.43 12.43 -8.19
CA ALA A 119 -0.85 11.30 -7.48
C ALA A 119 0.42 10.82 -8.21
N ARG A 120 1.48 10.58 -7.45
CA ARG A 120 2.73 9.98 -7.90
C ARG A 120 3.08 8.87 -6.93
N MET A 121 3.10 7.65 -7.42
CA MET A 121 3.34 6.48 -6.59
C MET A 121 4.39 5.59 -7.24
N SER A 122 5.23 4.98 -6.43
CA SER A 122 6.11 3.90 -6.86
C SER A 122 6.01 2.74 -5.89
N SER A 123 6.11 1.53 -6.38
CA SER A 123 6.11 0.35 -5.53
C SER A 123 7.08 -0.70 -6.04
N TYR A 124 7.62 -1.48 -5.13
CA TYR A 124 8.48 -2.60 -5.44
C TYR A 124 8.03 -3.86 -4.72
N TYR A 125 8.42 -4.98 -5.28
CA TYR A 125 8.31 -6.29 -4.69
C TYR A 125 9.57 -7.08 -5.07
N ALA A 126 10.18 -7.74 -4.10
CA ALA A 126 11.30 -8.63 -4.32
C ALA A 126 11.07 -9.89 -3.50
N SER A 127 11.35 -11.05 -4.07
CA SER A 127 11.31 -12.31 -3.35
C SER A 127 12.51 -13.16 -3.68
N ALA A 128 12.99 -13.90 -2.68
CA ALA A 128 14.02 -14.92 -2.78
C ALA A 128 13.50 -16.19 -2.13
N ALA A 129 13.59 -17.32 -2.80
CA ALA A 129 13.17 -18.60 -2.25
C ALA A 129 14.30 -19.62 -2.36
N PHE A 130 14.43 -20.44 -1.32
CA PHE A 130 15.28 -21.62 -1.26
C PHE A 130 14.40 -22.86 -1.12
N TYR A 131 14.58 -23.81 -2.01
CA TYR A 131 13.86 -25.07 -2.06
C TYR A 131 14.80 -26.24 -1.77
N ALA A 132 14.39 -27.10 -0.85
CA ALA A 132 14.98 -28.42 -0.64
C ALA A 132 13.84 -29.42 -0.42
N ASP A 133 14.12 -30.74 -0.41
CA ASP A 133 13.10 -31.80 -0.42
C ASP A 133 11.98 -31.59 0.62
N ASN A 134 12.32 -31.18 1.81
CA ASN A 134 11.38 -30.99 2.92
C ASN A 134 11.36 -29.57 3.48
N THR A 135 12.06 -28.64 2.81
CA THR A 135 12.28 -27.28 3.34
C THR A 135 11.99 -26.24 2.27
N LEU A 136 11.21 -25.25 2.62
CA LEU A 136 11.05 -24.02 1.84
C LEU A 136 11.37 -22.84 2.75
N ILE A 137 12.32 -22.01 2.34
CA ILE A 137 12.57 -20.73 3.00
C ILE A 137 12.30 -19.66 1.96
N LYS A 138 11.46 -18.68 2.28
CA LYS A 138 11.11 -17.57 1.39
C LYS A 138 11.30 -16.25 2.13
N PHE A 139 12.09 -15.37 1.55
CA PHE A 139 12.19 -13.98 1.97
C PHE A 139 11.42 -13.10 0.98
N GLN A 140 10.71 -12.11 1.48
CA GLN A 140 10.01 -11.11 0.68
C GLN A 140 10.26 -9.74 1.25
N ALA A 141 10.51 -8.79 0.35
CA ALA A 141 10.55 -7.36 0.66
C ALA A 141 9.63 -6.64 -0.34
N PHE A 142 8.69 -5.86 0.16
CA PHE A 142 7.80 -5.06 -0.67
C PHE A 142 7.46 -3.75 0.02
N GLY A 143 7.23 -2.75 -0.79
CA GLY A 143 6.93 -1.43 -0.27
C GLY A 143 6.53 -0.47 -1.37
N ASN A 144 6.18 0.73 -0.93
CA ASN A 144 5.80 1.82 -1.81
C ASN A 144 6.24 3.16 -1.25
N SER A 145 6.28 4.14 -2.13
CA SER A 145 6.27 5.55 -1.78
C SER A 145 5.16 6.26 -2.55
N GLU A 146 4.54 7.23 -1.92
CA GLU A 146 3.52 8.05 -2.53
C GLU A 146 3.74 9.52 -2.22
N LYS A 147 3.38 10.36 -3.19
CA LYS A 147 3.18 11.77 -3.03
C LYS A 147 1.87 12.13 -3.71
N THR A 148 0.88 12.56 -2.92
CA THR A 148 -0.42 12.95 -3.43
C THR A 148 -0.74 14.39 -3.01
N TYR A 149 -1.34 15.17 -3.91
CA TYR A 149 -1.94 16.42 -3.50
C TYR A 149 -3.24 16.12 -2.75
N GLN A 150 -3.45 16.79 -1.64
CA GLN A 150 -4.60 16.53 -0.78
C GLN A 150 -5.92 16.87 -1.50
N ALA A 151 -6.85 15.94 -1.46
CA ALA A 151 -8.23 16.11 -1.91
C ALA A 151 -9.19 15.45 -0.90
N TRP A 152 -8.88 15.63 0.39
CA TRP A 152 -9.56 14.96 1.51
C TRP A 152 -10.94 15.52 1.79
N ASN A 153 -11.15 16.79 1.43
CA ASN A 153 -12.44 17.45 1.57
C ASN A 153 -13.28 17.20 0.31
N GLY A 154 -14.51 16.77 0.48
CA GLY A 154 -15.41 16.62 -0.65
C GLY A 154 -15.75 17.95 -1.32
N VAL A 155 -16.28 17.88 -2.53
CA VAL A 155 -16.83 19.06 -3.22
C VAL A 155 -18.03 19.57 -2.43
N PRO A 156 -18.10 20.88 -2.09
CA PRO A 156 -19.26 21.47 -1.46
C PRO A 156 -20.54 21.22 -2.27
N SER A 157 -21.64 20.89 -1.58
CA SER A 157 -22.88 20.48 -2.25
C SER A 157 -23.43 21.50 -3.23
N TYR A 158 -23.22 22.79 -2.99
CA TYR A 158 -23.67 23.88 -3.87
C TYR A 158 -22.84 23.97 -5.18
N LEU A 159 -21.68 23.30 -5.26
CA LEU A 159 -20.85 23.26 -6.48
C LEU A 159 -21.06 21.99 -7.31
N LEU A 160 -21.82 21.02 -6.82
CA LEU A 160 -21.97 19.73 -7.52
C LEU A 160 -22.52 19.84 -8.96
N ASP A 161 -23.33 20.86 -9.23
CA ASP A 161 -23.93 21.08 -10.55
C ASP A 161 -23.10 22.02 -11.44
N THR A 162 -22.15 22.79 -10.85
CA THR A 162 -21.39 23.83 -11.58
C THR A 162 -19.91 23.54 -11.67
N ASP A 163 -19.31 22.98 -10.62
CA ASP A 163 -17.88 22.68 -10.57
C ASP A 163 -17.64 21.42 -9.73
N ARG A 164 -17.81 20.26 -10.34
CA ARG A 164 -17.68 18.96 -9.70
C ARG A 164 -16.24 18.55 -9.39
N SER A 165 -15.27 19.24 -9.96
CA SER A 165 -13.85 18.98 -9.74
C SER A 165 -13.21 19.87 -8.69
N TYR A 166 -13.94 20.85 -8.18
CA TYR A 166 -13.41 21.80 -7.20
C TYR A 166 -12.78 21.13 -5.98
N ASN A 167 -11.57 21.57 -5.64
CA ASN A 167 -10.83 21.10 -4.48
C ASN A 167 -10.54 22.26 -3.53
N PRO A 168 -11.12 22.28 -2.33
CA PRO A 168 -10.85 23.31 -1.33
C PRO A 168 -9.51 23.16 -0.60
N CYS A 169 -8.84 22.00 -0.74
CA CYS A 169 -7.54 21.79 -0.10
C CYS A 169 -6.49 22.75 -0.64
N GLY A 170 -5.71 23.33 0.25
CA GLY A 170 -4.68 24.30 -0.09
C GLY A 170 -5.18 25.67 -0.48
N GLU A 171 -6.48 25.95 -0.39
CA GLU A 171 -7.04 27.28 -0.67
C GLU A 171 -6.63 28.26 0.44
N TYR A 172 -6.20 29.45 0.04
CA TYR A 172 -5.97 30.58 0.93
C TYR A 172 -6.24 31.90 0.20
N GLU A 173 -6.40 32.95 0.96
CA GLU A 173 -6.61 34.31 0.45
C GLU A 173 -5.40 35.17 0.81
N GLU A 174 -4.90 35.90 -0.19
CA GLU A 174 -3.84 36.88 -0.02
C GLU A 174 -4.19 38.12 -0.84
N ASP A 175 -4.24 39.28 -0.17
CA ASP A 175 -4.61 40.58 -0.76
C ASP A 175 -5.98 40.57 -1.46
N GLY A 176 -6.95 39.83 -0.89
CA GLY A 176 -8.29 39.68 -1.47
C GLY A 176 -8.36 38.75 -2.68
N VAL A 177 -7.26 38.07 -3.02
CA VAL A 177 -7.17 37.13 -4.13
C VAL A 177 -7.08 35.70 -3.63
N LYS A 178 -7.97 34.83 -4.15
CA LYS A 178 -7.93 33.40 -3.88
C LYS A 178 -6.73 32.76 -4.56
N LYS A 179 -5.93 32.04 -3.79
CA LYS A 179 -4.75 31.29 -4.20
C LYS A 179 -4.80 29.86 -3.71
N PHE A 180 -3.95 28.99 -4.26
CA PHE A 180 -3.83 27.60 -3.84
C PHE A 180 -2.36 27.27 -3.56
N TYR A 181 -2.12 26.64 -2.43
CA TYR A 181 -0.80 26.19 -2.01
C TYR A 181 -0.38 24.98 -2.85
N ASN A 182 0.72 25.10 -3.59
CA ASN A 182 1.16 24.05 -4.49
C ASN A 182 1.68 22.79 -3.78
N ASN A 183 2.06 22.94 -2.53
CA ASN A 183 2.66 21.85 -1.74
C ASN A 183 1.69 21.29 -0.68
N GLN A 184 0.40 21.46 -0.89
CA GLN A 184 -0.65 20.84 -0.06
C GLN A 184 -0.64 19.32 -0.30
N THR A 185 0.39 18.63 0.17
CA THR A 185 0.66 17.25 -0.20
C THR A 185 0.73 16.32 0.99
N ASP A 186 0.39 15.07 0.74
CA ASP A 186 0.64 13.93 1.60
C ASP A 186 1.78 13.11 1.01
N ASN A 187 2.74 12.76 1.84
CA ASN A 187 3.93 12.01 1.46
C ASN A 187 4.07 10.84 2.43
N TYR A 188 4.10 9.63 1.92
CA TYR A 188 4.22 8.44 2.73
C TYR A 188 5.07 7.37 2.05
N TRP A 189 5.82 6.61 2.83
CA TRP A 189 6.52 5.41 2.37
C TRP A 189 6.45 4.32 3.42
N GLN A 190 6.36 3.08 2.93
CA GLN A 190 6.30 1.89 3.77
C GLN A 190 7.11 0.75 3.17
N HIS A 191 7.78 0.02 4.02
CA HIS A 191 8.53 -1.18 3.68
C HIS A 191 8.06 -2.34 4.55
N ASN A 192 7.87 -3.49 3.94
CA ASN A 192 7.44 -4.72 4.60
C ASN A 192 8.44 -5.82 4.28
N TYR A 193 8.85 -6.55 5.29
CA TYR A 193 9.79 -7.65 5.19
C TYR A 193 9.18 -8.89 5.82
N HIS A 194 9.08 -9.98 5.06
CA HIS A 194 8.58 -11.26 5.53
C HIS A 194 9.64 -12.33 5.33
N LEU A 195 9.94 -13.10 6.37
CA LEU A 195 10.74 -14.32 6.29
C LEU A 195 9.84 -15.50 6.67
N MET A 196 9.60 -16.37 5.73
CA MET A 196 8.75 -17.52 5.87
C MET A 196 9.59 -18.80 5.75
N ALA A 197 9.41 -19.71 6.68
CA ALA A 197 10.04 -21.03 6.65
C ALA A 197 8.97 -22.10 6.80
N SER A 198 8.97 -23.08 5.93
CA SER A 198 8.11 -24.25 5.98
C SER A 198 9.02 -25.49 5.98
N GLN A 199 8.83 -26.35 6.97
CA GLN A 199 9.61 -27.56 7.18
C GLN A 199 8.70 -28.74 7.40
N ARG A 200 8.86 -29.80 6.58
CA ARG A 200 8.28 -31.11 6.87
C ARG A 200 9.24 -31.92 7.73
N ILE A 201 8.76 -32.41 8.87
CA ILE A 201 9.53 -33.18 9.83
C ILE A 201 8.93 -34.59 9.90
N GLY A 202 9.61 -35.55 9.31
CA GLY A 202 9.08 -36.89 9.13
C GLY A 202 7.80 -36.91 8.30
N ASP A 203 6.93 -37.89 8.55
CA ASP A 203 5.69 -38.08 7.79
C ASP A 203 4.47 -37.36 8.36
N PHE A 204 4.57 -36.85 9.59
CA PHE A 204 3.40 -36.39 10.35
C PHE A 204 3.41 -34.91 10.72
N TRP A 205 4.58 -34.24 10.69
CA TRP A 205 4.69 -32.87 11.16
C TRP A 205 5.02 -31.90 10.04
N ASN A 206 4.26 -30.82 9.96
CA ASN A 206 4.58 -29.66 9.13
C ASN A 206 4.69 -28.44 10.03
N MET A 207 5.85 -27.81 10.05
CA MET A 207 6.12 -26.58 10.78
C MET A 207 6.14 -25.42 9.79
N ASN A 208 5.40 -24.35 10.12
CA ASN A 208 5.45 -23.08 9.38
C ASN A 208 5.80 -21.97 10.36
N LEU A 209 6.78 -21.16 10.03
CA LEU A 209 7.21 -20.00 10.77
C LEU A 209 7.18 -18.79 9.84
N THR A 210 6.57 -17.71 10.29
CA THR A 210 6.63 -16.42 9.58
C THR A 210 7.09 -15.35 10.55
N LEU A 211 8.18 -14.68 10.20
CA LEU A 211 8.64 -13.47 10.86
C LEU A 211 8.34 -12.30 9.94
N HIS A 212 7.87 -11.19 10.50
CA HIS A 212 7.61 -9.99 9.73
C HIS A 212 8.10 -8.74 10.45
N TYR A 213 8.46 -7.75 9.65
CA TYR A 213 8.81 -6.41 10.12
C TYR A 213 8.26 -5.40 9.12
N THR A 214 7.63 -4.35 9.64
CA THR A 214 7.11 -3.24 8.84
C THR A 214 7.70 -1.95 9.37
N ASP A 215 8.20 -1.12 8.46
CA ASP A 215 8.67 0.23 8.71
C ASP A 215 7.91 1.20 7.80
N GLY A 216 7.43 2.29 8.36
CA GLY A 216 6.68 3.29 7.61
C GLY A 216 6.92 4.68 8.18
N ASN A 217 6.95 5.66 7.29
CA ASN A 217 7.12 7.04 7.66
C ASN A 217 6.35 7.94 6.67
N GLY A 218 5.88 9.07 7.16
CA GLY A 218 5.14 10.01 6.33
C GLY A 218 4.98 11.36 6.97
N TYR A 219 4.66 12.32 6.13
CA TYR A 219 4.30 13.66 6.56
C TYR A 219 3.33 14.26 5.54
N TYR A 220 2.51 15.19 6.00
CA TYR A 220 1.73 16.04 5.13
C TYR A 220 2.11 17.50 5.30
N GLU A 221 1.98 18.27 4.21
CA GLU A 221 2.16 19.70 4.24
C GLU A 221 0.82 20.40 4.08
N ASP A 222 0.60 21.43 4.91
CA ASP A 222 -0.65 22.19 4.95
C ASP A 222 -0.33 23.67 5.13
N TYR A 223 -0.92 24.53 4.28
CA TYR A 223 -0.74 25.97 4.40
C TYR A 223 -1.57 26.54 5.52
N LYS A 224 -0.92 27.22 6.46
CA LYS A 224 -1.58 27.91 7.57
C LYS A 224 -1.15 29.37 7.63
N SER A 225 -2.02 30.25 7.18
CA SER A 225 -1.76 31.71 7.16
C SER A 225 -1.56 32.35 8.53
N LYS A 226 -1.93 31.66 9.61
CA LYS A 226 -1.88 32.18 11.00
C LYS A 226 -0.98 31.35 11.93
N ALA A 227 -0.06 30.55 11.41
CA ALA A 227 0.75 29.63 12.22
C ALA A 227 1.77 30.32 13.15
N LEU A 228 2.09 31.59 12.94
CA LEU A 228 3.01 32.36 13.79
C LEU A 228 2.57 32.48 15.26
N SER A 229 1.29 32.32 15.56
CA SER A 229 0.79 32.42 16.93
C SER A 229 0.93 31.15 17.76
N LEU A 230 1.10 29.99 17.13
CA LEU A 230 1.18 28.69 17.84
C LEU A 230 2.60 28.33 18.27
N ILE A 231 3.62 28.83 17.57
CA ILE A 231 5.03 28.56 17.91
C ILE A 231 5.43 29.24 19.22
N HIS A 232 4.76 30.34 19.59
CA HIS A 232 5.03 31.08 20.84
C HIS A 232 4.24 30.56 22.05
N ILE A 233 3.30 29.63 21.87
CA ILE A 233 2.48 29.09 22.96
C ILE A 233 3.06 27.83 23.59
N SER A 234 4.05 27.21 22.95
CA SER A 234 4.61 25.92 23.37
C SER A 234 6.03 25.97 23.96
N GLU A 235 6.55 27.14 24.31
CA GLU A 235 7.75 27.19 25.13
C GLU A 235 7.37 26.95 26.59
N PRO A 236 7.81 25.84 27.20
CA PRO A 236 7.67 25.64 28.62
C PRO A 236 8.57 26.64 29.35
N THR A 237 8.02 27.46 30.17
CA THR A 237 8.71 28.23 31.19
C THR A 237 9.24 27.32 32.28
#